data_17b98d2caf1039ebddd107aac76a46a1
#
_entry.id   17b98d2caf1039ebddd107aac76a46a1
#
_cell.length_a   1.000
_cell.length_b   1.000
_cell.length_c   1.000
_cell.angle_alpha   90.00
_cell.angle_beta   90.00
_cell.angle_gamma   90.00
#
_symmetry.space_group_name_H-M   'P 1'
#
loop_
_entity.id
_entity.type
_entity.pdbx_description
1 polymer ?
#
loop_
_entity_poly.entity_id
_entity_poly.type
_entity_poly.pdbx_seq_one_letter_code
_entity_poly.pdbx_strand_id
1 'polypeptide(L)' 'VIRAKVIDLPKEGLTAEKLEAIINAFIEAESPDEIIHLDFNSEFGYLIIVYRRG' A
#
# COMPACT_ATOMS: atom_id res chain seq x y z
N VAL A 1 -7.39 14.40 7.45
CA VAL A 1 -7.08 13.33 8.40
C VAL A 1 -5.97 12.45 7.84
N ILE A 2 -4.97 12.19 8.65
CA ILE A 2 -3.86 11.32 8.28
C ILE A 2 -4.19 9.90 8.74
N ARG A 3 -4.03 8.93 7.85
CA ARG A 3 -4.32 7.54 8.14
C ARG A 3 -3.17 6.65 7.70
N ALA A 4 -3.12 5.46 8.25
CA ALA A 4 -2.17 4.43 7.86
C ALA A 4 -2.92 3.18 7.43
N LYS A 5 -2.45 2.55 6.37
CA LYS A 5 -2.98 1.28 5.90
C LYS A 5 -1.82 0.28 5.82
N VAL A 6 -2.01 -0.88 6.42
CA VAL A 6 -1.05 -1.96 6.34
C VAL A 6 -1.66 -3.08 5.50
N ILE A 7 -0.96 -3.48 4.47
CA ILE A 7 -1.43 -4.51 3.53
C ILE A 7 -0.49 -5.70 3.59
N ASP A 8 -1.03 -6.88 3.87
CA ASP A 8 -0.25 -8.11 3.82
C ASP A 8 0.03 -8.48 2.37
N LEU A 9 1.28 -8.82 2.10
CA LEU A 9 1.72 -9.21 0.77
C LEU A 9 1.90 -10.71 0.69
N PRO A 10 1.67 -11.33 -0.49
CA PRO A 10 1.95 -12.74 -0.64
C PRO A 10 3.44 -13.00 -0.45
N LYS A 11 3.75 -14.08 0.28
CA LYS A 11 5.15 -14.44 0.57
C LYS A 11 5.87 -14.95 -0.65
N GLU A 12 5.15 -15.54 -1.59
CA GLU A 12 5.70 -16.11 -2.79
C GLU A 12 4.96 -15.57 -4.01
N GLY A 13 5.69 -15.45 -5.10
CA GLY A 13 5.11 -15.03 -6.36
C GLY A 13 4.77 -13.54 -6.45
N LEU A 14 5.31 -12.73 -5.56
CA LEU A 14 5.12 -11.28 -5.66
C LEU A 14 5.95 -10.74 -6.82
N THR A 15 5.28 -10.10 -7.76
CA THR A 15 5.92 -9.46 -8.91
C THR A 15 5.63 -7.98 -8.87
N ALA A 16 6.36 -7.22 -9.69
CA ALA A 16 6.11 -5.79 -9.81
C ALA A 16 4.67 -5.51 -10.23
N GLU A 17 4.13 -6.34 -11.14
CA GLU A 17 2.76 -6.18 -11.61
C GLU A 17 1.75 -6.41 -10.50
N LYS A 18 1.98 -7.42 -9.66
CA LYS A 18 1.09 -7.69 -8.53
C LYS A 18 1.14 -6.59 -7.50
N LEU A 19 2.33 -6.09 -7.22
CA LEU A 19 2.51 -4.98 -6.28
C LEU A 19 1.80 -3.73 -6.79
N GLU A 20 1.95 -3.43 -8.07
CA GLU A 20 1.27 -2.31 -8.70
C GLU A 20 -0.25 -2.45 -8.59
N ALA A 21 -0.79 -3.64 -8.82
CA ALA A 21 -2.22 -3.90 -8.71
C ALA A 21 -2.71 -3.68 -7.27
N ILE A 22 -1.92 -4.08 -6.28
CA ILE A 22 -2.27 -3.89 -4.87
C ILE A 22 -2.32 -2.39 -4.54
N ILE A 23 -1.33 -1.64 -4.98
CA ILE A 23 -1.27 -0.20 -4.72
C ILE A 23 -2.42 0.52 -5.43
N ASN A 24 -2.69 0.15 -6.68
CA ASN A 24 -3.79 0.76 -7.44
C ASN A 24 -5.14 0.43 -6.81
N ALA A 25 -5.34 -0.78 -6.31
CA ALA A 25 -6.57 -1.14 -5.61
C ALA A 25 -6.75 -0.30 -4.34
N PHE A 26 -5.67 -0.03 -3.63
CA PHE A 26 -5.71 0.85 -2.46
C PHE A 26 -6.13 2.27 -2.87
N ILE A 27 -5.53 2.81 -3.92
CA ILE A 27 -5.82 4.16 -4.39
C ILE A 27 -7.30 4.27 -4.79
N GLU A 28 -7.83 3.28 -5.50
CA GLU A 28 -9.23 3.27 -5.90
C GLU A 28 -10.18 3.18 -4.70
N ALA A 29 -9.84 2.34 -3.72
CA ALA A 29 -10.70 2.13 -2.57
C ALA A 29 -10.72 3.33 -1.63
N GLU A 30 -9.56 3.93 -1.39
CA GLU A 30 -9.43 4.98 -0.37
C GLU A 30 -9.44 6.39 -0.93
N SER A 31 -9.18 6.56 -2.22
CA SER A 31 -9.13 7.88 -2.88
C SER A 31 -8.32 8.89 -2.06
N PRO A 32 -7.06 8.61 -1.76
CA PRO A 32 -6.27 9.53 -0.93
C PRO A 32 -6.02 10.84 -1.64
N ASP A 33 -6.00 11.94 -0.87
CA ASP A 33 -5.63 13.25 -1.41
C ASP A 33 -4.12 13.33 -1.62
N GLU A 34 -3.38 12.66 -0.75
CA GLU A 34 -1.92 12.66 -0.82
C GLU A 34 -1.39 11.40 -0.15
N ILE A 35 -0.40 10.76 -0.78
CA ILE A 35 0.34 9.68 -0.16
C ILE A 35 1.58 10.31 0.45
N ILE A 36 1.64 10.29 1.77
CA ILE A 36 2.71 10.93 2.54
C ILE A 36 3.95 10.04 2.58
N HIS A 37 3.73 8.74 2.80
CA HIS A 37 4.81 7.79 2.94
C HIS A 37 4.35 6.41 2.51
N LEU A 38 5.24 5.69 1.86
CA LEU A 38 4.97 4.32 1.44
C LEU A 38 6.23 3.50 1.75
N ASP A 39 6.07 2.47 2.56
CA ASP A 39 7.17 1.62 2.99
C ASP A 39 6.88 0.17 2.66
N PHE A 40 7.80 -0.45 1.94
CA PHE A 40 7.70 -1.84 1.56
C PHE A 40 8.68 -2.66 2.40
N ASN A 41 8.14 -3.56 3.21
CA ASN A 41 8.96 -4.42 4.05
C ASN A 41 8.90 -5.86 3.51
N SER A 42 9.94 -6.25 2.78
CA SER A 42 10.01 -7.58 2.18
C SER A 42 10.28 -8.67 3.20
N GLU A 43 10.93 -8.31 4.29
CA GLU A 43 11.28 -9.29 5.34
C GLU A 43 10.04 -9.81 6.06
N PHE A 44 9.14 -8.91 6.43
CA PHE A 44 7.91 -9.29 7.11
C PHE A 44 6.73 -9.47 6.16
N GLY A 45 6.88 -9.05 4.91
CA GLY A 45 5.87 -9.27 3.89
C GLY A 45 4.66 -8.34 3.97
N TYR A 46 4.87 -7.07 4.29
CA TYR A 46 3.77 -6.11 4.29
C TYR A 46 4.17 -4.78 3.68
N LEU A 47 3.15 -4.02 3.31
CA LEU A 47 3.28 -2.69 2.75
C LEU A 47 2.56 -1.73 3.69
N ILE A 48 3.24 -0.66 4.09
CA ILE A 48 2.66 0.37 4.95
C ILE A 48 2.48 1.64 4.11
N ILE A 49 1.26 2.16 4.10
CA ILE A 49 0.95 3.39 3.37
C ILE A 49 0.41 4.40 4.37
N VAL A 50 1.06 5.55 4.46
CA VAL A 50 0.58 6.67 5.25
C VAL A 50 0.06 7.72 4.29
N TYR A 51 -1.18 8.12 4.44
CA TYR A 51 -1.84 8.99 3.48
C TYR A 51 -2.77 9.99 4.17
N ARG A 52 -3.09 11.04 3.44
CA ARG A 52 -4.04 12.05 3.90
C ARG A 52 -5.32 11.91 3.11
N ARG A 53 -6.44 12.00 3.80
CA ARG A 53 -7.75 11.91 3.20
C ARG A 53 -8.73 12.82 3.93
N GLY A 54 -9.56 13.50 3.17
CA GLY A 54 -10.59 14.38 3.70
C GLY A 54 -10.13 15.79 3.84
#